data_138bb800ee25807d1dd5c4cab3ee5ae1
#
_entry.id   138bb800ee25807d1dd5c4cab3ee5ae1
#
_cell.length_a   1.000
_cell.length_b   1.000
_cell.length_c   1.000
_cell.angle_alpha   90.00
_cell.angle_beta   90.00
_cell.angle_gamma   90.00
#
_symmetry.space_group_name_H-M   'P 1'
#
loop_
_entity.id
_entity.type
_entity.pdbx_description
1 polymer ?
#
loop_
_entity_poly.entity_id
_entity_poly.type
_entity_poly.pdbx_seq_one_letter_code
_entity_poly.pdbx_strand_id
1 'polypeptide(L)'
;MQVKDKRVVVTGAASGIGKALCEAFNEAGAKSVVCVDMNLAGATETANDIGGLAVEANVGKEEHIINVIEQANKYSEGVDIFCSNAGIGGVHGFFEVETSDWQNIWELSLIHI
;
A
#
# COMPACT_ATOMS: atom_id res chain seq x y z
N MET A 1 -16.65 -5.86 -1.37
CA MET A 1 -15.87 -4.96 -0.47
C MET A 1 -16.17 -3.52 -0.82
N GLN A 2 -16.32 -2.68 0.20
CA GLN A 2 -16.49 -1.26 -0.01
C GLN A 2 -15.20 -0.54 0.32
N VAL A 3 -14.73 0.30 -0.60
CA VAL A 3 -13.48 1.05 -0.46
C VAL A 3 -13.70 2.38 0.28
N LYS A 4 -14.93 2.89 0.26
CA LYS A 4 -15.25 4.17 0.88
C LYS A 4 -14.80 4.23 2.34
N ASP A 5 -14.08 5.29 2.68
CA ASP A 5 -13.55 5.56 4.02
C ASP A 5 -12.51 4.54 4.51
N LYS A 6 -11.99 3.70 3.63
CA LYS A 6 -10.92 2.74 3.97
C LYS A 6 -9.55 3.39 3.79
N ARG A 7 -8.61 2.91 4.61
CA ARG A 7 -7.21 3.34 4.56
C ARG A 7 -6.42 2.29 3.79
N VAL A 8 -5.80 2.71 2.70
CA VAL A 8 -5.23 1.80 1.69
C VAL A 8 -3.73 2.01 1.55
N VAL A 9 -3.00 0.91 1.42
CA VAL A 9 -1.59 0.91 1.04
C VAL A 9 -1.47 0.12 -0.26
N VAL A 10 -0.80 0.69 -1.26
CA VAL A 10 -0.54 0.03 -2.55
C VAL A 10 0.96 -0.03 -2.79
N THR A 11 1.50 -1.23 -2.98
CA THR A 11 2.89 -1.40 -3.38
C THR A 11 3.00 -1.44 -4.90
N GLY A 12 4.16 -1.08 -5.45
CA GLY A 12 4.34 -0.98 -6.89
C GLY A 12 3.57 0.20 -7.50
N ALA A 13 3.40 1.25 -6.72
CA ALA A 13 2.54 2.40 -7.09
C ALA A 13 3.06 3.23 -8.26
N ALA A 14 4.35 3.11 -8.60
CA ALA A 14 4.93 3.79 -9.77
C ALA A 14 4.68 3.05 -11.07
N SER A 15 4.28 1.79 -11.02
CA SER A 15 4.00 0.98 -12.21
C SER A 15 2.62 1.33 -12.81
N GLY A 16 2.40 0.95 -14.07
CA GLY A 16 1.11 1.20 -14.72
C GLY A 16 -0.08 0.62 -13.95
N ILE A 17 0.04 -0.64 -13.50
CA ILE A 17 -1.04 -1.31 -12.74
C ILE A 17 -1.18 -0.71 -11.35
N GLY A 18 -0.07 -0.50 -10.64
CA GLY A 18 -0.10 0.09 -9.29
C GLY A 18 -0.64 1.51 -9.28
N LYS A 19 -0.25 2.32 -10.25
CA LYS A 19 -0.78 3.66 -10.42
C LYS A 19 -2.29 3.63 -10.66
N ALA A 20 -2.75 2.75 -11.54
CA ALA A 20 -4.18 2.60 -11.84
C ALA A 20 -4.96 2.17 -10.60
N LEU A 21 -4.39 1.28 -9.78
CA LEU A 21 -5.01 0.87 -8.51
C LEU A 21 -5.14 2.05 -7.54
N CYS A 22 -4.09 2.85 -7.40
CA CYS A 22 -4.13 4.02 -6.53
C CYS A 22 -5.23 4.99 -6.96
N GLU A 23 -5.32 5.25 -8.25
CA GLU A 23 -6.37 6.12 -8.82
C GLU A 23 -7.76 5.54 -8.58
N ALA A 24 -7.93 4.23 -8.80
CA ALA A 24 -9.22 3.56 -8.60
C ALA A 24 -9.66 3.61 -7.13
N PHE A 25 -8.75 3.36 -6.18
CA PHE A 25 -9.06 3.47 -4.76
C PHE A 25 -9.46 4.89 -4.38
N ASN A 26 -8.74 5.87 -4.89
CA ASN A 26 -9.07 7.27 -4.63
C ASN A 26 -10.46 7.63 -5.16
N GLU A 27 -10.77 7.24 -6.39
CA GLU A 27 -12.10 7.48 -7.00
C GLU A 27 -13.21 6.76 -6.25
N ALA A 28 -12.92 5.60 -5.68
CA ALA A 28 -13.90 4.84 -4.91
C ALA A 28 -14.14 5.40 -3.49
N GLY A 29 -13.45 6.48 -3.13
CA GLY A 29 -13.68 7.16 -1.87
C GLY A 29 -12.81 6.70 -0.71
N ALA A 30 -11.65 6.12 -0.98
CA ALA A 30 -10.71 5.74 0.08
C ALA A 30 -10.39 6.95 0.96
N LYS A 31 -10.30 6.73 2.26
CA LYS A 31 -9.95 7.78 3.21
C LYS A 31 -8.50 8.23 3.03
N SER A 32 -7.61 7.29 2.74
CA SER A 32 -6.20 7.56 2.49
C SER A 32 -5.62 6.51 1.55
N VAL A 33 -4.64 6.89 0.75
CA VAL A 33 -3.89 5.98 -0.10
C VAL A 33 -2.40 6.26 0.09
N VAL A 34 -1.66 5.24 0.51
CA VAL A 34 -0.21 5.30 0.64
C VAL A 34 0.39 4.60 -0.57
N CYS A 35 1.17 5.33 -1.35
CA CYS A 35 1.77 4.87 -2.59
C CYS A 35 3.21 4.44 -2.34
N VAL A 36 3.50 3.16 -2.47
CA VAL A 36 4.80 2.58 -2.13
C VAL A 36 5.49 2.05 -3.38
N ASP A 37 6.75 2.41 -3.58
CA ASP A 37 7.55 1.90 -4.68
C ASP A 37 9.05 2.08 -4.39
N MET A 38 9.89 1.27 -4.99
CA MET A 38 11.35 1.47 -4.97
C MET A 38 11.72 2.75 -5.69
N ASN A 39 10.92 3.16 -6.67
CA ASN A 39 11.07 4.41 -7.40
C ASN A 39 10.27 5.50 -6.67
N LEU A 40 10.92 6.22 -5.79
CA LEU A 40 10.26 7.28 -5.01
C LEU A 40 9.68 8.37 -5.90
N ALA A 41 10.39 8.76 -6.95
CA ALA A 41 9.91 9.80 -7.87
C ALA A 41 8.58 9.40 -8.52
N GLY A 42 8.47 8.13 -8.97
CA GLY A 42 7.22 7.61 -9.55
C GLY A 42 6.10 7.51 -8.53
N ALA A 43 6.42 7.03 -7.32
CA ALA A 43 5.44 6.96 -6.23
C ALA A 43 4.95 8.35 -5.83
N THR A 44 5.84 9.32 -5.79
CA THR A 44 5.51 10.72 -5.48
C THR A 44 4.58 11.32 -6.54
N GLU A 45 4.85 11.05 -7.80
CA GLU A 45 3.99 11.51 -8.89
C GLU A 45 2.57 10.94 -8.73
N THR A 46 2.46 9.63 -8.49
CA THR A 46 1.17 8.98 -8.25
C THR A 46 0.45 9.58 -7.03
N ALA A 47 1.18 9.75 -5.93
CA ALA A 47 0.61 10.30 -4.70
C ALA A 47 0.12 11.74 -4.89
N ASN A 48 0.88 12.57 -5.60
CA ASN A 48 0.49 13.95 -5.87
C ASN A 48 -0.81 14.03 -6.68
N ASP A 49 -1.01 13.12 -7.62
CA ASP A 49 -2.21 13.10 -8.45
C ASP A 49 -3.49 12.80 -7.64
N ILE A 50 -3.36 12.11 -6.52
CA ILE A 50 -4.51 11.68 -5.72
C ILE A 50 -4.52 12.25 -4.30
N GLY A 51 -3.56 13.09 -3.95
CA GLY A 51 -3.46 13.65 -2.61
C GLY A 51 -3.06 12.62 -1.55
N GLY A 52 -2.28 11.61 -1.93
CA GLY A 52 -1.81 10.56 -1.03
C GLY A 52 -0.43 10.80 -0.48
N LEU A 53 0.11 9.78 0.18
CA LEU A 53 1.48 9.77 0.70
C LEU A 53 2.35 8.84 -0.13
N ALA A 54 3.57 9.26 -0.46
CA ALA A 54 4.55 8.41 -1.13
C ALA A 54 5.57 7.89 -0.13
N VAL A 55 5.91 6.60 -0.24
CA VAL A 55 6.95 5.97 0.58
C VAL A 55 7.87 5.15 -0.31
N GLU A 56 9.18 5.37 -0.18
CA GLU A 56 10.17 4.55 -0.86
C GLU A 56 10.40 3.26 -0.07
N ALA A 57 10.24 2.13 -0.73
CA ALA A 57 10.52 0.85 -0.08
C ALA A 57 10.79 -0.25 -1.10
N ASN A 58 11.71 -1.15 -0.75
CA ASN A 58 11.90 -2.40 -1.43
C ASN A 58 11.12 -3.46 -0.67
N VAL A 59 10.00 -3.93 -1.23
CA VAL A 59 9.13 -4.89 -0.56
C VAL A 59 9.76 -6.28 -0.37
N GLY A 60 10.91 -6.54 -0.98
CA GLY A 60 11.70 -7.73 -0.71
C GLY A 60 12.49 -7.66 0.60
N LYS A 61 12.48 -6.53 1.29
CA LYS A 61 13.21 -6.35 2.55
C LYS A 61 12.23 -6.12 3.70
N GLU A 62 12.32 -6.96 4.71
CA GLU A 62 11.43 -6.92 5.87
C GLU A 62 11.43 -5.56 6.58
N GLU A 63 12.60 -5.01 6.82
CA GLU A 63 12.74 -3.72 7.49
C GLU A 63 12.09 -2.57 6.72
N HIS A 64 12.09 -2.63 5.38
CA HIS A 64 11.40 -1.64 4.56
C HIS A 64 9.88 -1.75 4.71
N ILE A 65 9.40 -2.97 4.79
CA ILE A 65 7.97 -3.23 4.95
C ILE A 65 7.48 -2.74 6.30
N ILE A 66 8.25 -2.99 7.38
CA ILE A 66 7.94 -2.47 8.70
C ILE A 66 7.87 -0.94 8.67
N ASN A 67 8.82 -0.29 7.98
CA ASN A 67 8.81 1.16 7.82
C ASN A 67 7.56 1.66 7.09
N VAL A 68 7.13 0.96 6.04
CA VAL A 68 5.90 1.30 5.32
C VAL A 68 4.70 1.31 6.26
N ILE A 69 4.59 0.29 7.10
CA ILE A 69 3.48 0.19 8.05
C ILE A 69 3.53 1.31 9.07
N GLU A 70 4.71 1.61 9.60
CA GLU A 70 4.88 2.71 10.54
C GLU A 70 4.49 4.05 9.92
N GLN A 71 4.91 4.31 8.69
CA GLN A 71 4.57 5.52 7.97
C GLN A 71 3.06 5.60 7.70
N ALA A 72 2.46 4.50 7.28
CA ALA A 72 1.02 4.44 7.03
C ALA A 72 0.23 4.68 8.32
N ASN A 73 0.65 4.09 9.44
CA ASN A 73 0.00 4.28 10.72
C ASN A 73 0.07 5.74 11.18
N LYS A 74 1.20 6.40 10.99
CA LYS A 74 1.33 7.83 11.32
C LYS A 74 0.46 8.70 10.44
N TYR A 75 0.37 8.36 9.16
CA TYR A 75 -0.36 9.17 8.18
C TYR A 75 -1.88 9.00 8.31
N SER A 76 -2.36 7.78 8.50
CA SER A 76 -3.79 7.47 8.41
C SER A 76 -4.36 6.77 9.65
N GLU A 77 -3.58 6.59 10.69
CA GLU A 77 -4.00 5.95 11.94
C GLU A 77 -4.42 4.48 11.77
N GLY A 78 -3.82 3.80 10.80
CA GLY A 78 -4.07 2.39 10.55
C GLY A 78 -4.10 2.05 9.08
N VAL A 79 -4.31 0.78 8.79
CA VAL A 79 -4.42 0.25 7.42
C VAL A 79 -5.57 -0.74 7.38
N ASP A 80 -6.51 -0.53 6.46
CA ASP A 80 -7.64 -1.44 6.27
C ASP A 80 -7.42 -2.38 5.08
N ILE A 81 -6.73 -1.90 4.05
CA ILE A 81 -6.48 -2.65 2.81
C ILE A 81 -5.01 -2.52 2.46
N PHE A 82 -4.36 -3.66 2.27
CA PHE A 82 -2.98 -3.69 1.76
C PHE A 82 -2.99 -4.39 0.40
N CYS A 83 -2.69 -3.65 -0.66
CA CYS A 83 -2.66 -4.18 -2.01
C CYS A 83 -1.21 -4.39 -2.45
N SER A 84 -0.77 -5.63 -2.49
CA SER A 84 0.59 -5.98 -2.89
C SER A 84 0.63 -6.18 -4.41
N ASN A 85 1.06 -5.16 -5.12
CA ASN A 85 1.19 -5.19 -6.57
C ASN A 85 2.66 -5.27 -7.02
N ALA A 86 3.60 -4.96 -6.13
CA ALA A 86 5.02 -5.08 -6.43
C ALA A 86 5.46 -6.54 -6.33
N GLY A 87 4.87 -7.39 -7.14
CA GLY A 87 5.15 -8.81 -7.10
C GLY A 87 6.37 -9.19 -7.91
N ILE A 88 7.13 -10.14 -7.42
CA ILE A 88 8.12 -10.85 -8.21
C ILE A 88 7.39 -12.03 -8.86
N GLY A 89 7.47 -12.15 -10.17
CA GLY A 89 6.83 -13.25 -10.88
C GLY A 89 5.33 -13.13 -11.06
N GLY A 90 4.79 -11.93 -10.93
CA GLY A 90 3.39 -11.68 -11.24
C GLY A 90 2.39 -12.10 -10.16
N VAL A 91 2.86 -12.36 -8.96
CA VAL A 91 1.97 -12.66 -7.84
C VAL A 91 1.44 -11.36 -7.26
N HIS A 92 0.14 -11.19 -7.33
CA HIS A 92 -0.54 -10.02 -6.78
C HIS A 92 -1.42 -10.46 -5.62
N GLY A 93 -1.27 -9.81 -4.48
CA GLY A 93 -2.07 -10.08 -3.31
C GLY A 93 -2.92 -8.88 -2.94
N PHE A 94 -4.13 -9.15 -2.51
CA PHE A 94 -5.06 -8.16 -2.03
C PHE A 94 -5.60 -8.63 -0.69
N PHE A 95 -5.39 -7.82 0.35
CA PHE A 95 -5.78 -8.18 1.71
C PHE A 95 -6.63 -7.09 2.33
N GLU A 96 -7.83 -7.45 2.78
CA GLU A 96 -8.64 -6.60 3.63
C GLU A 96 -8.50 -7.10 5.05
N VAL A 97 -8.05 -6.24 5.96
CA VAL A 97 -7.79 -6.62 7.35
C VAL A 97 -8.32 -5.55 8.29
N GLU A 98 -8.73 -5.97 9.49
CA GLU A 98 -9.03 -5.01 10.53
C GLU A 98 -7.73 -4.53 11.18
N THR A 99 -7.71 -3.27 11.59
CA THR A 99 -6.51 -2.65 12.16
C THR A 99 -5.95 -3.44 13.34
N SER A 100 -6.81 -4.05 14.15
CA SER A 100 -6.40 -4.85 15.31
C SER A 100 -5.65 -6.13 14.94
N ASP A 101 -5.92 -6.69 13.75
CA ASP A 101 -5.32 -7.93 13.30
C ASP A 101 -4.16 -7.72 12.34
N TRP A 102 -3.90 -6.48 12.01
CA TRP A 102 -2.94 -6.08 10.99
C TRP A 102 -1.55 -6.66 11.21
N GLN A 103 -1.04 -6.58 12.43
CA GLN A 103 0.30 -7.06 12.77
C GLN A 103 0.45 -8.56 12.54
N ASN A 104 -0.54 -9.35 12.95
CA ASN A 104 -0.51 -10.80 12.79
C ASN A 104 -0.56 -11.23 11.34
N ILE A 105 -1.42 -10.61 10.56
CA ILE A 105 -1.55 -10.90 9.13
C ILE A 105 -0.28 -10.52 8.41
N TRP A 106 0.33 -9.43 8.81
CA TRP A 106 1.57 -8.95 8.24
C TRP A 106 2.72 -9.92 8.49
N GLU A 107 2.88 -10.42 9.70
CA GLU A 107 3.91 -11.41 10.03
C GLU A 107 3.73 -12.69 9.22
N LEU A 108 2.50 -13.14 9.03
CA LEU A 108 2.19 -14.31 8.20
C LEU A 108 2.54 -14.06 6.73
N SER A 109 2.26 -12.88 6.23
CA SER A 109 2.57 -12.53 4.84
C SER A 109 4.07 -12.53 4.57
N LEU A 110 4.88 -12.07 5.52
CA LEU A 110 6.34 -12.07 5.40
C LEU A 110 6.92 -13.49 5.26
N ILE A 111 6.30 -14.48 5.88
CA ILE A 111 6.76 -15.86 5.82
C ILE A 111 6.54 -16.44 4.41
N HIS A 112 5.58 -15.91 3.66
CA HIS A 112 5.18 -16.42 2.36
C HIS A 112 5.74 -15.63 1.17
N ILE A 113 6.45 -14.57 1.41
CA ILE A 113 7.16 -13.81 0.40
C ILE A 113 8.57 -14.34 0.25
#